data_1a4892db02c61e49575f27c1048e7a3f
#
_entry.id   1a4892db02c61e49575f27c1048e7a3f
#
_cell.length_a   1.000
_cell.length_b   1.000
_cell.length_c   1.000
_cell.angle_alpha   90.00
_cell.angle_beta   90.00
_cell.angle_gamma   90.00
#
_symmetry.space_group_name_H-M   'P 1'
#
loop_
_entity.id
_entity.type
_entity.pdbx_description
1 polymer ?
#
loop_
_entity_poly.entity_id
_entity_poly.type
_entity_poly.pdbx_seq_one_letter_code
_entity_poly.pdbx_strand_id
1 'polypeptide(L)'
;MTYQKIIDKINQQISQHVYLGASLALYDGQWQEFYLGETIPHHKTKAGLVYDLASVSKVVGVGTVIIFLLQANHLKLDEPLQAYYPNFHDSSVTIRQLLTHTSGIDPFIPNRNKLDFAALKQAINHIEVTKTKSFHYTDLNFILLGFLLEEFYDQSLDRIIKEHVLKPFGMEKTSFGPVKRAVPTGKTIPIGRVHDPKAQVLGIHTGSAGLFSNLEDLKCFVNHYLSDDFAKPLTQDFAYADKTRSLAWD
;
A
#
# COMPACT_ATOMS: atom_id res chain seq x y z
N MET A 1 -18.67 22.12 4.50
CA MET A 1 -17.88 22.43 3.26
C MET A 1 -18.55 21.72 2.10
N THR A 2 -18.89 22.41 1.04
CA THR A 2 -19.67 21.79 -0.05
C THR A 2 -18.73 20.91 -0.86
N TYR A 3 -18.98 19.61 -0.94
CA TYR A 3 -18.21 18.66 -1.76
C TYR A 3 -18.23 18.98 -3.27
N GLN A 4 -19.08 19.92 -3.68
CA GLN A 4 -19.27 20.31 -5.08
C GLN A 4 -17.94 20.65 -5.78
N LYS A 5 -17.04 21.41 -5.11
CA LYS A 5 -15.73 21.75 -5.69
C LYS A 5 -14.85 20.52 -6.02
N ILE A 6 -14.95 19.46 -5.20
CA ILE A 6 -14.22 18.21 -5.44
C ILE A 6 -14.82 17.50 -6.64
N ILE A 7 -16.15 17.40 -6.68
CA ILE A 7 -16.89 16.78 -7.78
C ILE A 7 -16.63 17.50 -9.10
N ASP A 8 -16.68 18.85 -9.09
CA ASP A 8 -16.42 19.69 -10.27
C ASP A 8 -14.99 19.47 -10.78
N LYS A 9 -14.00 19.40 -9.85
CA LYS A 9 -12.61 19.13 -10.23
C LYS A 9 -12.43 17.76 -10.86
N ILE A 10 -13.06 16.72 -10.31
CA ILE A 10 -13.03 15.36 -10.88
C ILE A 10 -13.68 15.36 -12.28
N ASN A 11 -14.86 15.98 -12.45
CA ASN A 11 -15.52 16.07 -13.74
C ASN A 11 -14.69 16.85 -14.78
N GLN A 12 -14.01 17.91 -14.35
CA GLN A 12 -13.06 18.64 -15.20
C GLN A 12 -11.93 17.72 -15.68
N GLN A 13 -11.35 16.91 -14.78
CA GLN A 13 -10.26 16.00 -15.15
C GLN A 13 -10.73 14.86 -16.07
N ILE A 14 -11.95 14.37 -15.87
CA ILE A 14 -12.58 13.39 -16.76
C ILE A 14 -12.78 14.02 -18.17
N SER A 15 -13.30 15.24 -18.25
CA SER A 15 -13.50 15.93 -19.52
C SER A 15 -12.17 16.24 -20.25
N GLN A 16 -11.09 16.40 -19.50
CA GLN A 16 -9.73 16.57 -20.02
C GLN A 16 -9.02 15.24 -20.34
N HIS A 17 -9.70 14.11 -20.20
CA HIS A 17 -9.17 12.76 -20.42
C HIS A 17 -7.95 12.39 -19.56
N VAL A 18 -7.81 12.98 -18.35
CA VAL A 18 -6.77 12.60 -17.38
C VAL A 18 -7.01 11.17 -16.90
N TYR A 19 -8.27 10.83 -16.65
CA TYR A 19 -8.77 9.47 -16.41
C TYR A 19 -10.24 9.37 -16.88
N LEU A 20 -10.75 8.15 -17.01
CA LEU A 20 -12.09 7.93 -17.56
C LEU A 20 -13.20 8.12 -16.54
N GLY A 21 -12.96 7.81 -15.27
CA GLY A 21 -13.95 7.92 -14.21
C GLY A 21 -13.36 7.70 -12.84
N ALA A 22 -14.20 7.88 -11.81
CA ALA A 22 -13.82 7.75 -10.41
C ALA A 22 -14.98 7.24 -9.55
N SER A 23 -14.68 6.37 -8.58
CA SER A 23 -15.52 6.09 -7.42
C SER A 23 -14.99 6.90 -6.24
N LEU A 24 -15.82 7.69 -5.61
CA LEU A 24 -15.44 8.60 -4.54
C LEU A 24 -16.37 8.43 -3.35
N ALA A 25 -15.81 8.36 -2.14
CA ALA A 25 -16.55 8.48 -0.89
C ALA A 25 -15.96 9.61 -0.06
N LEU A 26 -16.80 10.45 0.49
CA LEU A 26 -16.45 11.59 1.34
C LEU A 26 -17.16 11.45 2.68
N TYR A 27 -16.44 11.75 3.76
CA TYR A 27 -16.92 11.64 5.13
C TYR A 27 -16.94 13.00 5.83
N ASP A 28 -18.10 13.36 6.39
CA ASP A 28 -18.29 14.54 7.24
C ASP A 28 -19.25 14.26 8.42
N GLY A 29 -19.07 13.08 9.02
CA GLY A 29 -19.99 12.49 9.98
C GLY A 29 -20.91 11.45 9.35
N GLN A 30 -21.08 11.50 8.04
CA GLN A 30 -21.79 10.49 7.23
C GLN A 30 -21.06 10.30 5.91
N TRP A 31 -21.09 9.07 5.37
CA TRP A 31 -20.53 8.77 4.07
C TRP A 31 -21.45 9.26 2.94
N GLN A 32 -20.87 9.97 1.98
CA GLN A 32 -21.51 10.30 0.71
C GLN A 32 -20.69 9.71 -0.43
N GLU A 33 -21.36 9.01 -1.35
CA GLU A 33 -20.71 8.28 -2.45
C GLU A 33 -21.07 8.90 -3.79
N PHE A 34 -20.07 8.97 -4.67
CA PHE A 34 -20.23 9.50 -6.02
C PHE A 34 -19.53 8.57 -7.02
N TYR A 35 -20.18 8.32 -8.13
CA TYR A 35 -19.72 7.47 -9.21
C TYR A 35 -19.72 8.29 -10.50
N LEU A 36 -18.52 8.74 -10.93
CA LEU A 36 -18.34 9.74 -11.96
C LEU A 36 -17.67 9.13 -13.19
N GLY A 37 -18.13 9.50 -14.37
CA GLY A 37 -17.55 9.05 -15.64
C GLY A 37 -17.73 7.57 -15.95
N GLU A 38 -16.73 6.97 -16.58
CA GLU A 38 -16.75 5.60 -17.11
C GLU A 38 -15.52 4.80 -16.64
N THR A 39 -15.63 3.48 -16.61
CA THR A 39 -14.49 2.58 -16.34
C THR A 39 -13.72 2.21 -17.61
N ILE A 40 -14.48 2.00 -18.68
CA ILE A 40 -14.05 1.88 -20.08
C ILE A 40 -15.12 2.56 -20.93
N PRO A 41 -14.86 2.90 -22.21
CA PRO A 41 -15.84 3.55 -23.07
C PRO A 41 -17.21 2.86 -23.03
N HIS A 42 -18.26 3.63 -22.80
CA HIS A 42 -19.66 3.19 -22.70
C HIS A 42 -20.02 2.34 -21.45
N HIS A 43 -19.13 2.24 -20.46
CA HIS A 43 -19.40 1.54 -19.20
C HIS A 43 -19.29 2.50 -18.04
N LYS A 44 -20.42 3.00 -17.54
CA LYS A 44 -20.46 3.97 -16.43
C LYS A 44 -19.88 3.41 -15.15
N THR A 45 -19.21 4.29 -14.42
CA THR A 45 -18.78 4.02 -13.05
C THR A 45 -20.00 3.81 -12.15
N LYS A 46 -19.93 2.83 -11.25
CA LYS A 46 -21.04 2.43 -10.35
C LYS A 46 -20.52 1.79 -9.07
N ALA A 47 -21.39 1.57 -8.10
CA ALA A 47 -21.10 0.84 -6.87
C ALA A 47 -20.56 -0.57 -7.13
N GLY A 48 -19.75 -1.09 -6.21
CA GLY A 48 -19.23 -2.46 -6.21
C GLY A 48 -18.11 -2.73 -7.22
N LEU A 49 -17.59 -1.71 -7.90
CA LEU A 49 -16.43 -1.86 -8.77
C LEU A 49 -15.17 -2.13 -7.96
N VAL A 50 -14.37 -3.10 -8.41
CA VAL A 50 -13.10 -3.47 -7.81
C VAL A 50 -11.95 -2.82 -8.58
N TYR A 51 -11.00 -2.25 -7.84
CA TYR A 51 -9.84 -1.54 -8.35
C TYR A 51 -8.54 -2.18 -7.85
N ASP A 52 -7.49 -2.15 -8.66
CA ASP A 52 -6.12 -2.33 -8.19
C ASP A 52 -5.77 -1.15 -7.25
N LEU A 53 -5.51 -1.44 -5.99
CA LEU A 53 -5.17 -0.43 -4.99
C LEU A 53 -3.78 0.17 -5.19
N ALA A 54 -2.98 -0.42 -6.07
CA ALA A 54 -1.61 0.03 -6.28
C ALA A 54 -0.88 0.23 -4.94
N SER A 55 -0.25 1.38 -4.76
CA SER A 55 0.49 1.71 -3.54
C SER A 55 -0.37 1.93 -2.29
N VAL A 56 -1.68 2.09 -2.42
CA VAL A 56 -2.58 2.09 -1.25
C VAL A 56 -2.52 0.74 -0.51
N SER A 57 -2.12 -0.34 -1.20
CA SER A 57 -1.82 -1.64 -0.59
C SER A 57 -0.79 -1.55 0.55
N LYS A 58 0.17 -0.62 0.48
CA LYS A 58 1.16 -0.39 1.54
C LYS A 58 0.51 -0.02 2.86
N VAL A 59 -0.47 0.87 2.79
CA VAL A 59 -1.19 1.38 3.95
C VAL A 59 -2.18 0.34 4.46
N VAL A 60 -3.05 -0.14 3.57
CA VAL A 60 -4.11 -1.11 3.91
C VAL A 60 -3.54 -2.41 4.44
N GLY A 61 -2.44 -2.89 3.87
CA GLY A 61 -1.81 -4.15 4.23
C GLY A 61 -0.71 -4.01 5.26
N VAL A 62 0.51 -4.02 4.77
CA VAL A 62 1.75 -4.09 5.59
C VAL A 62 1.83 -2.99 6.63
N GLY A 63 1.52 -1.74 6.25
CA GLY A 63 1.61 -0.60 7.18
C GLY A 63 0.72 -0.79 8.41
N THR A 64 -0.53 -1.21 8.22
CA THR A 64 -1.46 -1.44 9.33
C THR A 64 -0.99 -2.58 10.25
N VAL A 65 -0.52 -3.71 9.69
CA VAL A 65 -0.01 -4.83 10.50
C VAL A 65 1.23 -4.40 11.32
N ILE A 66 2.16 -3.67 10.71
CA ILE A 66 3.35 -3.16 11.41
C ILE A 66 2.96 -2.19 12.54
N ILE A 67 1.97 -1.30 12.32
CA ILE A 67 1.47 -0.40 13.37
C ILE A 67 0.93 -1.21 14.56
N PHE A 68 0.19 -2.28 14.34
CA PHE A 68 -0.30 -3.14 15.41
C PHE A 68 0.85 -3.82 16.17
N LEU A 69 1.87 -4.32 15.48
CA LEU A 69 3.04 -4.93 16.12
C LEU A 69 3.85 -3.91 16.94
N LEU A 70 3.96 -2.67 16.48
CA LEU A 70 4.60 -1.59 17.24
C LEU A 70 3.84 -1.27 18.52
N GLN A 71 2.52 -1.19 18.46
CA GLN A 71 1.67 -0.92 19.62
C GLN A 71 1.65 -2.07 20.63
N ALA A 72 1.75 -3.30 20.13
CA ALA A 72 1.89 -4.49 20.96
C ALA A 72 3.32 -4.69 21.52
N ASN A 73 4.25 -3.78 21.24
CA ASN A 73 5.69 -3.85 21.60
C ASN A 73 6.41 -5.09 21.06
N HIS A 74 5.91 -5.69 19.98
CA HIS A 74 6.60 -6.78 19.27
C HIS A 74 7.68 -6.27 18.32
N LEU A 75 7.54 -5.03 17.83
CA LEU A 75 8.54 -4.33 17.05
C LEU A 75 8.87 -2.98 17.71
N LYS A 76 10.07 -2.46 17.43
CA LYS A 76 10.46 -1.11 17.85
C LYS A 76 10.88 -0.30 16.62
N LEU A 77 10.46 0.96 16.57
CA LEU A 77 10.68 1.84 15.42
C LEU A 77 12.16 2.03 15.07
N ASP A 78 13.00 2.19 16.08
CA ASP A 78 14.41 2.54 15.89
C ASP A 78 15.34 1.32 15.93
N GLU A 79 14.78 0.11 16.01
CA GLU A 79 15.57 -1.10 15.83
C GLU A 79 15.83 -1.38 14.34
N PRO A 80 17.02 -1.94 14.01
CA PRO A 80 17.34 -2.34 12.66
C PRO A 80 16.36 -3.38 12.11
N LEU A 81 16.02 -3.27 10.81
CA LEU A 81 15.27 -4.31 10.10
C LEU A 81 15.88 -5.70 10.32
N GLN A 82 17.22 -5.78 10.31
CA GLN A 82 17.98 -7.02 10.45
C GLN A 82 17.70 -7.76 11.77
N ALA A 83 17.26 -7.06 12.83
CA ALA A 83 16.90 -7.69 14.10
C ALA A 83 15.65 -8.59 13.96
N TYR A 84 14.78 -8.31 13.00
CA TYR A 84 13.53 -9.05 12.76
C TYR A 84 13.53 -9.82 11.42
N TYR A 85 14.42 -9.43 10.51
CA TYR A 85 14.62 -10.05 9.21
C TYR A 85 16.12 -10.17 8.89
N PRO A 86 16.79 -11.22 9.41
CA PRO A 86 18.24 -11.38 9.32
C PRO A 86 18.80 -11.51 7.90
N ASN A 87 17.95 -11.87 6.94
CA ASN A 87 18.34 -11.98 5.52
C ASN A 87 18.67 -10.63 4.86
N PHE A 88 18.28 -9.51 5.46
CA PHE A 88 18.64 -8.20 4.96
C PHE A 88 20.07 -7.83 5.40
N HIS A 89 20.91 -7.43 4.46
CA HIS A 89 22.37 -7.32 4.71
C HIS A 89 22.81 -6.08 5.51
N ASP A 90 22.01 -4.98 5.51
CA ASP A 90 22.39 -3.68 6.06
C ASP A 90 21.71 -3.41 7.42
N SER A 91 22.53 -3.31 8.48
CA SER A 91 22.04 -3.06 9.84
C SER A 91 21.72 -1.59 10.14
N SER A 92 21.96 -0.67 9.22
CA SER A 92 21.67 0.76 9.42
C SER A 92 20.23 1.15 9.09
N VAL A 93 19.48 0.27 8.46
CA VAL A 93 18.08 0.52 8.07
C VAL A 93 17.15 0.12 9.20
N THR A 94 16.36 1.07 9.71
CA THR A 94 15.40 0.85 10.81
C THR A 94 13.97 0.69 10.31
N ILE A 95 13.11 0.15 11.17
CA ILE A 95 11.67 0.03 10.90
C ILE A 95 11.04 1.42 10.64
N ARG A 96 11.42 2.44 11.41
CA ARG A 96 11.01 3.83 11.19
C ARG A 96 11.32 4.31 9.78
N GLN A 97 12.56 4.13 9.35
CA GLN A 97 13.03 4.60 8.05
C GLN A 97 12.30 3.92 6.88
N LEU A 98 11.94 2.65 7.01
CA LEU A 98 11.14 1.95 6.01
C LEU A 98 9.71 2.52 5.93
N LEU A 99 9.05 2.70 7.08
CA LEU A 99 7.68 3.23 7.15
C LEU A 99 7.56 4.68 6.66
N THR A 100 8.62 5.47 6.81
CA THR A 100 8.64 6.90 6.43
C THR A 100 9.34 7.20 5.12
N HIS A 101 9.83 6.16 4.41
CA HIS A 101 10.60 6.31 3.19
C HIS A 101 11.89 7.16 3.33
N THR A 102 12.59 6.99 4.46
CA THR A 102 13.89 7.66 4.75
C THR A 102 15.03 6.66 4.94
N SER A 103 14.90 5.45 4.37
CA SER A 103 15.85 4.35 4.56
C SER A 103 17.21 4.55 3.86
N GLY A 104 17.26 5.40 2.84
CA GLY A 104 18.45 5.54 1.98
C GLY A 104 18.62 4.39 0.97
N ILE A 105 17.62 3.53 0.82
CA ILE A 105 17.66 2.43 -0.16
C ILE A 105 17.66 3.00 -1.59
N ASP A 106 18.65 2.61 -2.40
CA ASP A 106 18.67 2.87 -3.84
C ASP A 106 17.69 1.88 -4.52
N PRO A 107 16.64 2.35 -5.22
CA PRO A 107 15.67 1.46 -5.85
C PRO A 107 16.16 0.76 -7.12
N PHE A 108 17.39 1.00 -7.54
CA PHE A 108 17.93 0.44 -8.77
C PHE A 108 18.31 -1.04 -8.60
N ILE A 109 17.67 -1.92 -9.36
CA ILE A 109 18.01 -3.33 -9.46
C ILE A 109 18.33 -3.66 -10.92
N PRO A 110 19.58 -4.05 -11.23
CA PRO A 110 19.98 -4.41 -12.60
C PRO A 110 19.12 -5.56 -13.15
N ASN A 111 18.73 -5.44 -14.42
CA ASN A 111 17.95 -6.47 -15.13
C ASN A 111 16.66 -6.92 -14.42
N ARG A 112 16.08 -6.10 -13.53
CA ARG A 112 14.92 -6.39 -12.70
C ARG A 112 13.78 -7.14 -13.44
N ASN A 113 13.51 -6.77 -14.69
CA ASN A 113 12.40 -7.34 -15.48
C ASN A 113 12.68 -8.77 -15.99
N LYS A 114 13.88 -9.33 -15.74
CA LYS A 114 14.29 -10.68 -16.12
C LYS A 114 14.46 -11.61 -14.91
N LEU A 115 14.36 -11.07 -13.70
CA LEU A 115 14.52 -11.83 -12.46
C LEU A 115 13.25 -12.62 -12.16
N ASP A 116 13.44 -13.84 -11.70
CA ASP A 116 12.38 -14.62 -11.04
C ASP A 116 12.23 -14.20 -9.57
N PHE A 117 11.30 -14.84 -8.86
CA PHE A 117 11.01 -14.56 -7.46
C PHE A 117 12.25 -14.66 -6.57
N ALA A 118 13.02 -15.75 -6.67
CA ALA A 118 14.17 -15.99 -5.79
C ALA A 118 15.29 -14.98 -6.06
N ALA A 119 15.60 -14.74 -7.32
CA ALA A 119 16.63 -13.77 -7.73
C ALA A 119 16.21 -12.33 -7.36
N LEU A 120 14.94 -11.95 -7.53
CA LEU A 120 14.46 -10.63 -7.13
C LEU A 120 14.50 -10.45 -5.61
N LYS A 121 14.06 -11.45 -4.83
CA LYS A 121 14.14 -11.42 -3.36
C LYS A 121 15.58 -11.29 -2.89
N GLN A 122 16.50 -12.06 -3.48
CA GLN A 122 17.93 -11.96 -3.18
C GLN A 122 18.51 -10.58 -3.51
N ALA A 123 18.19 -10.03 -4.69
CA ALA A 123 18.65 -8.70 -5.08
C ALA A 123 18.13 -7.61 -4.11
N ILE A 124 16.87 -7.72 -3.65
CA ILE A 124 16.31 -6.80 -2.66
C ILE A 124 17.02 -6.94 -1.31
N ASN A 125 17.35 -8.14 -0.87
CA ASN A 125 18.04 -8.36 0.40
C ASN A 125 19.48 -7.81 0.40
N HIS A 126 20.09 -7.63 -0.76
CA HIS A 126 21.46 -7.11 -0.94
C HIS A 126 21.47 -5.74 -1.64
N ILE A 127 20.34 -5.03 -1.62
CA ILE A 127 20.22 -3.71 -2.27
C ILE A 127 21.14 -2.68 -1.62
N GLU A 128 21.68 -1.77 -2.43
CA GLU A 128 22.54 -0.70 -1.93
C GLU A 128 21.78 0.27 -1.02
N VAL A 129 22.41 0.63 0.10
CA VAL A 129 21.90 1.59 1.07
C VAL A 129 22.86 2.75 1.19
N THR A 130 22.38 3.95 0.87
CA THR A 130 23.17 5.18 0.98
C THR A 130 23.15 5.70 2.42
N LYS A 131 24.15 6.55 2.74
CA LYS A 131 24.20 7.22 4.06
C LYS A 131 23.18 8.34 4.19
N THR A 132 22.64 8.85 3.08
CA THR A 132 21.65 9.91 3.07
C THR A 132 20.28 9.34 3.47
N LYS A 133 19.69 9.91 4.52
CA LYS A 133 18.41 9.47 5.10
C LYS A 133 17.29 10.49 4.83
N SER A 134 17.36 11.23 3.71
CA SER A 134 16.28 12.10 3.23
C SER A 134 15.10 11.29 2.71
N PHE A 135 13.95 11.94 2.56
CA PHE A 135 12.78 11.31 1.98
C PHE A 135 13.03 10.88 0.52
N HIS A 136 12.89 9.59 0.28
CA HIS A 136 12.91 9.00 -1.05
C HIS A 136 11.89 7.87 -1.16
N TYR A 137 10.77 8.13 -1.84
CA TYR A 137 9.72 7.13 -1.98
C TYR A 137 10.19 5.94 -2.82
N THR A 138 10.16 4.74 -2.24
CA THR A 138 10.45 3.50 -2.95
C THR A 138 9.58 2.35 -2.45
N ASP A 139 9.17 1.48 -3.38
CA ASP A 139 8.42 0.26 -3.07
C ASP A 139 9.21 -0.72 -2.21
N LEU A 140 10.55 -0.69 -2.33
CA LEU A 140 11.42 -1.65 -1.66
C LEU A 140 11.28 -1.59 -0.13
N ASN A 141 11.00 -0.40 0.41
CA ASN A 141 10.75 -0.24 1.84
C ASN A 141 9.61 -1.14 2.32
N PHE A 142 8.49 -1.14 1.62
CA PHE A 142 7.32 -1.94 2.01
C PHE A 142 7.41 -3.40 1.56
N ILE A 143 8.18 -3.71 0.53
CA ILE A 143 8.51 -5.10 0.17
C ILE A 143 9.33 -5.73 1.31
N LEU A 144 10.34 -5.04 1.83
CA LEU A 144 11.15 -5.51 2.96
C LEU A 144 10.33 -5.65 4.24
N LEU A 145 9.43 -4.71 4.54
CA LEU A 145 8.48 -4.87 5.65
C LEU A 145 7.55 -6.06 5.45
N GLY A 146 7.15 -6.36 4.22
CA GLY A 146 6.39 -7.57 3.90
C GLY A 146 7.19 -8.86 4.19
N PHE A 147 8.45 -8.91 3.80
CA PHE A 147 9.33 -10.04 4.11
C PHE A 147 9.58 -10.20 5.61
N LEU A 148 9.70 -9.08 6.35
CA LEU A 148 9.77 -9.11 7.81
C LEU A 148 8.51 -9.76 8.41
N LEU A 149 7.32 -9.38 7.93
CA LEU A 149 6.07 -9.95 8.43
C LEU A 149 5.98 -11.46 8.16
N GLU A 150 6.41 -11.91 6.98
CA GLU A 150 6.45 -13.35 6.65
C GLU A 150 7.39 -14.13 7.58
N GLU A 151 8.57 -13.57 7.87
CA GLU A 151 9.53 -14.14 8.83
C GLU A 151 8.95 -14.17 10.23
N PHE A 152 8.32 -13.07 10.67
CA PHE A 152 7.78 -12.93 12.03
C PHE A 152 6.61 -13.90 12.32
N TYR A 153 5.71 -14.10 11.34
CA TYR A 153 4.52 -14.93 11.49
C TYR A 153 4.69 -16.37 10.99
N ASP A 154 5.77 -16.67 10.28
CA ASP A 154 5.98 -17.94 9.54
C ASP A 154 4.77 -18.27 8.63
N GLN A 155 4.27 -17.26 7.94
CA GLN A 155 3.09 -17.35 7.05
C GLN A 155 3.26 -16.48 5.81
N SER A 156 2.51 -16.76 4.75
CA SER A 156 2.47 -15.91 3.56
C SER A 156 1.78 -14.58 3.86
N LEU A 157 2.25 -13.50 3.20
CA LEU A 157 1.80 -12.14 3.47
C LEU A 157 0.31 -11.94 3.22
N ASP A 158 -0.27 -12.62 2.23
CA ASP A 158 -1.72 -12.57 1.96
C ASP A 158 -2.55 -13.10 3.13
N ARG A 159 -2.10 -14.18 3.79
CA ARG A 159 -2.76 -14.73 4.98
C ARG A 159 -2.62 -13.80 6.17
N ILE A 160 -1.44 -13.25 6.39
CA ILE A 160 -1.18 -12.29 7.47
C ILE A 160 -2.11 -11.09 7.34
N ILE A 161 -2.13 -10.43 6.17
CA ILE A 161 -2.99 -9.26 5.93
C ILE A 161 -4.46 -9.62 6.07
N LYS A 162 -4.87 -10.77 5.54
CA LYS A 162 -6.26 -11.24 5.68
C LYS A 162 -6.69 -11.42 7.12
N GLU A 163 -5.85 -12.05 7.94
CA GLU A 163 -6.18 -12.39 9.34
C GLU A 163 -6.12 -11.16 10.25
N HIS A 164 -5.14 -10.28 10.04
CA HIS A 164 -4.88 -9.16 10.96
C HIS A 164 -5.55 -7.85 10.55
N VAL A 165 -5.94 -7.69 9.28
CA VAL A 165 -6.56 -6.45 8.77
C VAL A 165 -7.90 -6.73 8.09
N LEU A 166 -7.92 -7.51 7.01
CA LEU A 166 -9.12 -7.56 6.17
C LEU A 166 -10.33 -8.14 6.91
N LYS A 167 -10.16 -9.26 7.62
CA LYS A 167 -11.25 -9.85 8.43
C LYS A 167 -11.69 -8.96 9.59
N PRO A 168 -10.77 -8.47 10.47
CA PRO A 168 -11.16 -7.61 11.58
C PRO A 168 -11.85 -6.33 11.15
N PHE A 169 -11.46 -5.76 9.99
CA PHE A 169 -12.02 -4.52 9.47
C PHE A 169 -13.27 -4.73 8.58
N GLY A 170 -13.72 -5.97 8.40
CA GLY A 170 -14.89 -6.28 7.58
C GLY A 170 -14.69 -6.07 6.08
N MET A 171 -13.46 -6.15 5.58
CA MET A 171 -13.08 -5.92 4.19
C MET A 171 -13.22 -7.21 3.36
N GLU A 172 -14.44 -7.71 3.20
CA GLU A 172 -14.71 -9.05 2.63
C GLU A 172 -14.44 -9.18 1.13
N LYS A 173 -14.42 -8.05 0.40
CA LYS A 173 -14.20 -7.99 -1.06
C LYS A 173 -12.77 -7.63 -1.43
N THR A 174 -11.90 -7.44 -0.43
CA THR A 174 -10.50 -7.10 -0.61
C THR A 174 -9.63 -8.37 -0.59
N SER A 175 -8.76 -8.50 -1.56
CA SER A 175 -7.83 -9.63 -1.65
C SER A 175 -6.62 -9.30 -2.52
N PHE A 176 -5.57 -10.11 -2.40
CA PHE A 176 -4.51 -10.10 -3.42
C PHE A 176 -5.05 -10.55 -4.78
N GLY A 177 -4.52 -9.95 -5.85
CA GLY A 177 -4.75 -10.42 -7.20
C GLY A 177 -4.02 -11.75 -7.50
N PRO A 178 -4.36 -12.44 -8.61
CA PRO A 178 -5.30 -11.98 -9.62
C PRO A 178 -6.76 -12.12 -9.21
N VAL A 179 -7.60 -11.14 -9.59
CA VAL A 179 -9.05 -11.17 -9.36
C VAL A 179 -9.80 -11.32 -10.69
N LYS A 180 -10.97 -11.97 -10.66
CA LYS A 180 -11.73 -12.25 -11.89
C LYS A 180 -12.31 -11.01 -12.57
N ARG A 181 -12.64 -9.98 -11.79
CA ARG A 181 -13.29 -8.75 -12.28
C ARG A 181 -12.69 -7.55 -11.56
N ALA A 182 -12.16 -6.60 -12.32
CA ALA A 182 -11.68 -5.32 -11.83
C ALA A 182 -11.81 -4.26 -12.93
N VAL A 183 -11.75 -2.99 -12.54
CA VAL A 183 -11.57 -1.89 -13.49
C VAL A 183 -10.18 -2.05 -14.11
N PRO A 184 -10.03 -1.89 -15.44
CA PRO A 184 -8.72 -1.95 -16.08
C PRO A 184 -7.77 -0.89 -15.52
N THR A 185 -6.58 -1.29 -15.08
CA THR A 185 -5.55 -0.38 -14.54
C THR A 185 -4.74 0.28 -15.65
N GLY A 186 -4.63 -0.37 -16.81
CA GLY A 186 -3.91 0.16 -17.96
C GLY A 186 -4.20 -0.65 -19.22
N LYS A 187 -3.82 -0.09 -20.39
CA LYS A 187 -4.12 -0.70 -21.68
C LYS A 187 -3.43 -2.05 -21.93
N THR A 188 -2.26 -2.25 -21.32
CA THR A 188 -1.42 -3.45 -21.54
C THR A 188 -1.47 -4.44 -20.37
N ILE A 189 -2.12 -4.08 -19.27
CA ILE A 189 -2.22 -4.94 -18.09
C ILE A 189 -3.50 -5.78 -18.18
N PRO A 190 -3.42 -7.11 -18.08
CA PRO A 190 -4.62 -7.95 -18.03
C PRO A 190 -5.52 -7.57 -16.86
N ILE A 191 -6.83 -7.53 -17.09
CA ILE A 191 -7.82 -7.18 -16.07
C ILE A 191 -7.65 -8.09 -14.85
N GLY A 192 -7.64 -7.47 -13.66
CA GLY A 192 -7.50 -8.16 -12.38
C GLY A 192 -6.07 -8.60 -12.03
N ARG A 193 -5.09 -8.28 -12.85
CA ARG A 193 -3.67 -8.43 -12.50
C ARG A 193 -3.09 -7.12 -11.99
N VAL A 194 -2.24 -7.22 -10.98
CA VAL A 194 -1.51 -6.06 -10.43
C VAL A 194 -0.64 -5.42 -11.52
N HIS A 195 -0.62 -4.08 -11.55
CA HIS A 195 0.14 -3.36 -12.57
C HIS A 195 1.63 -3.20 -12.24
N ASP A 196 2.01 -3.22 -10.95
CA ASP A 196 3.42 -3.06 -10.53
C ASP A 196 4.28 -4.25 -10.96
N PRO A 197 5.39 -4.04 -11.71
CA PRO A 197 6.22 -5.14 -12.23
C PRO A 197 6.87 -5.99 -11.14
N LYS A 198 7.27 -5.42 -9.99
CA LYS A 198 7.84 -6.18 -8.87
C LYS A 198 6.78 -7.04 -8.22
N ALA A 199 5.58 -6.50 -8.07
CA ALA A 199 4.44 -7.23 -7.54
C ALA A 199 3.99 -8.37 -8.48
N GLN A 200 4.14 -8.23 -9.79
CA GLN A 200 3.90 -9.33 -10.74
C GLN A 200 4.84 -10.51 -10.52
N VAL A 201 6.09 -10.26 -10.13
CA VAL A 201 7.09 -11.30 -9.82
C VAL A 201 6.92 -11.85 -8.42
N LEU A 202 6.76 -10.98 -7.42
CA LEU A 202 6.68 -11.36 -6.00
C LEU A 202 5.30 -11.93 -5.62
N GLY A 203 4.26 -11.66 -6.40
CA GLY A 203 2.92 -12.17 -6.16
C GLY A 203 2.37 -11.75 -4.79
N ILE A 204 1.87 -12.73 -4.05
CA ILE A 204 1.27 -12.53 -2.71
C ILE A 204 2.28 -12.13 -1.63
N HIS A 205 3.59 -12.12 -1.95
CA HIS A 205 4.67 -11.78 -1.03
C HIS A 205 5.09 -10.31 -1.13
N THR A 206 4.43 -9.51 -1.97
CA THR A 206 4.76 -8.09 -2.15
C THR A 206 4.04 -7.22 -1.12
N GLY A 207 4.79 -6.49 -0.32
CA GLY A 207 4.23 -5.53 0.64
C GLY A 207 3.87 -4.17 0.04
N SER A 208 4.22 -3.91 -1.21
CA SER A 208 4.13 -2.58 -1.82
C SER A 208 2.89 -2.35 -2.69
N ALA A 209 2.26 -3.41 -3.17
CA ALA A 209 1.12 -3.39 -4.08
C ALA A 209 0.40 -4.76 -4.06
N GLY A 210 -0.60 -4.96 -4.90
CA GLY A 210 -1.19 -6.28 -5.14
C GLY A 210 -2.56 -6.50 -4.55
N LEU A 211 -3.03 -5.64 -3.65
CA LEU A 211 -4.40 -5.67 -3.15
C LEU A 211 -5.36 -5.08 -4.18
N PHE A 212 -6.50 -5.72 -4.32
CA PHE A 212 -7.67 -5.25 -5.05
C PHE A 212 -8.82 -5.04 -4.08
N SER A 213 -9.54 -3.94 -4.20
CA SER A 213 -10.63 -3.58 -3.28
C SER A 213 -11.72 -2.78 -3.99
N ASN A 214 -12.81 -2.56 -3.28
CA ASN A 214 -13.91 -1.68 -3.69
C ASN A 214 -14.07 -0.52 -2.69
N LEU A 215 -14.99 0.40 -3.00
CA LEU A 215 -15.22 1.58 -2.18
C LEU A 215 -15.81 1.24 -0.81
N GLU A 216 -16.66 0.21 -0.73
CA GLU A 216 -17.30 -0.23 0.51
C GLU A 216 -16.26 -0.71 1.53
N ASP A 217 -15.35 -1.60 1.12
CA ASP A 217 -14.27 -2.10 1.97
C ASP A 217 -13.30 -0.98 2.39
N LEU A 218 -13.00 -0.04 1.47
CA LEU A 218 -12.16 1.11 1.82
C LEU A 218 -12.83 2.04 2.84
N LYS A 219 -14.15 2.18 2.83
CA LYS A 219 -14.88 2.90 3.90
C LYS A 219 -14.76 2.18 5.23
N CYS A 220 -14.87 0.84 5.24
CA CYS A 220 -14.62 0.07 6.46
C CYS A 220 -13.22 0.32 7.00
N PHE A 221 -12.20 0.26 6.14
CA PHE A 221 -10.82 0.57 6.48
C PHE A 221 -10.66 1.96 7.09
N VAL A 222 -11.18 2.98 6.41
CA VAL A 222 -11.08 4.39 6.88
C VAL A 222 -11.84 4.59 8.18
N ASN A 223 -13.00 3.94 8.40
CA ASN A 223 -13.73 4.03 9.66
C ASN A 223 -12.86 3.60 10.86
N HIS A 224 -12.11 2.50 10.75
CA HIS A 224 -11.18 2.07 11.80
C HIS A 224 -10.08 3.11 12.06
N TYR A 225 -9.55 3.72 11.01
CA TYR A 225 -8.54 4.79 11.16
C TYR A 225 -9.11 6.09 11.73
N LEU A 226 -10.40 6.36 11.58
CA LEU A 226 -11.06 7.54 12.14
C LEU A 226 -11.52 7.34 13.59
N SER A 227 -11.85 6.11 13.99
CA SER A 227 -12.51 5.82 15.27
C SER A 227 -11.64 5.09 16.29
N ASP A 228 -10.70 4.26 15.87
CA ASP A 228 -9.97 3.36 16.76
C ASP A 228 -8.74 4.04 17.38
N ASP A 229 -8.43 3.67 18.61
CA ASP A 229 -7.35 4.28 19.37
C ASP A 229 -5.97 4.06 18.75
N PHE A 230 -5.78 2.99 17.99
CA PHE A 230 -4.50 2.70 17.35
C PHE A 230 -4.06 3.79 16.36
N ALA A 231 -4.99 4.50 15.76
CA ALA A 231 -4.70 5.52 14.76
C ALA A 231 -4.35 6.89 15.36
N LYS A 232 -4.74 7.16 16.62
CA LYS A 232 -4.51 8.46 17.26
C LYS A 232 -3.05 8.94 17.23
N PRO A 233 -2.03 8.10 17.49
CA PRO A 233 -0.63 8.53 17.44
C PRO A 233 -0.16 8.90 16.04
N LEU A 234 -0.86 8.46 14.97
CA LEU A 234 -0.45 8.66 13.59
C LEU A 234 -0.58 10.10 13.08
N THR A 235 -1.10 11.02 13.90
CA THR A 235 -1.14 12.46 13.58
C THR A 235 0.22 13.17 13.78
N GLN A 236 1.25 12.44 14.24
CA GLN A 236 2.58 12.97 14.50
C GLN A 236 3.51 12.77 13.31
N ASP A 237 4.59 13.59 13.28
CA ASP A 237 5.73 13.33 12.38
C ASP A 237 6.62 12.24 12.97
N PHE A 238 6.88 11.23 12.17
CA PHE A 238 7.76 10.10 12.49
C PHE A 238 9.02 10.06 11.61
N ALA A 239 9.10 10.90 10.58
CA ALA A 239 10.22 10.85 9.63
C ALA A 239 11.49 11.49 10.18
N TYR A 240 11.37 12.61 10.89
CA TYR A 240 12.49 13.43 11.36
C TYR A 240 13.47 13.79 10.21
N ALA A 241 12.91 14.04 9.03
CA ALA A 241 13.63 14.32 7.79
C ALA A 241 13.10 15.59 7.10
N ASP A 242 13.50 15.78 5.85
CA ASP A 242 13.12 16.93 5.02
C ASP A 242 11.65 16.97 4.62
N LYS A 243 10.93 15.85 4.78
CA LYS A 243 9.48 15.76 4.56
C LYS A 243 8.81 15.16 5.80
N THR A 244 7.81 15.85 6.33
CA THR A 244 6.95 15.33 7.40
C THR A 244 6.15 14.12 6.90
N ARG A 245 6.19 13.02 7.66
CA ARG A 245 5.45 11.80 7.37
C ARG A 245 5.03 11.09 8.64
N SER A 246 3.84 10.51 8.61
CA SER A 246 3.44 9.53 9.60
C SER A 246 3.90 8.11 9.21
N LEU A 247 3.60 7.12 10.06
CA LEU A 247 3.92 5.72 9.79
C LEU A 247 3.04 5.22 8.65
N ALA A 248 3.63 4.90 7.51
CA ALA A 248 2.98 4.49 6.27
C ALA A 248 2.12 5.55 5.57
N TRP A 249 1.86 6.70 6.21
CA TRP A 249 1.01 7.77 5.69
C TRP A 249 1.80 9.04 5.33
N ASP A 250 1.22 9.86 4.41
CA ASP A 250 1.69 11.23 4.08
C ASP A 250 1.09 12.24 5.02
#